data_ae71385205f505c1e1cc6f63d9501f63
#
_entry.id   ae71385205f505c1e1cc6f63d9501f63
#
_cell.length_a   1.000
_cell.length_b   1.000
_cell.length_c   1.000
_cell.angle_alpha   90.00
_cell.angle_beta   90.00
_cell.angle_gamma   90.00
#
_symmetry.space_group_name_H-M   'P 1'
#
loop_
_entity.id
_entity.type
_entity.pdbx_description
1 polymer ?
#
loop_
_entity_poly.entity_id
_entity_poly.type
_entity_poly.pdbx_seq_one_letter_code
_entity_poly.pdbx_strand_id
1 'polypeptide(L)' 'VAWAVSVCYAADPERTGAWLAGESGLPAWSFRMSLRKILESRRTTPEQRAEIRRLGTLHHP' A
#
# COMPACT_ATOMS: atom_id res chain seq x y z
N VAL A 1 -7.50 8.09 5.99
CA VAL A 1 -6.20 7.43 6.14
C VAL A 1 -5.78 6.71 4.86
N ALA A 2 -6.66 5.86 4.32
CA ALA A 2 -6.32 5.11 3.10
C ALA A 2 -5.99 6.04 1.92
N TRP A 3 -6.74 7.12 1.78
CA TRP A 3 -6.48 8.10 0.73
C TRP A 3 -5.11 8.75 0.91
N ALA A 4 -4.79 9.14 2.14
CA ALA A 4 -3.50 9.77 2.43
C ALA A 4 -2.34 8.82 2.13
N VAL A 5 -2.48 7.55 2.48
CA VAL A 5 -1.46 6.54 2.19
C VAL A 5 -1.25 6.39 0.68
N SER A 6 -2.33 6.38 -0.11
CA SER A 6 -2.21 6.26 -1.57
C SER A 6 -1.50 7.47 -2.18
N VAL A 7 -1.75 8.66 -1.67
CA VAL A 7 -1.06 9.88 -2.12
C VAL A 7 0.43 9.79 -1.77
N CYS A 8 0.76 9.36 -0.56
CA CYS A 8 2.15 9.19 -0.14
C CYS A 8 2.86 8.15 -1.01
N TYR A 9 2.19 7.06 -1.33
CA TYR A 9 2.77 6.04 -2.18
C TYR A 9 3.08 6.57 -3.58
N ALA A 10 2.20 7.37 -4.14
CA ALA A 10 2.42 7.97 -5.46
C ALA A 10 3.62 8.92 -5.45
N ALA A 11 3.83 9.63 -4.34
CA ALA A 11 4.93 10.59 -4.21
C ALA A 11 6.27 9.90 -3.91
N ASP A 12 6.26 8.86 -3.07
CA ASP A 12 7.48 8.16 -2.65
C ASP A 12 7.16 6.69 -2.42
N PRO A 13 7.09 5.89 -3.50
CA PRO A 13 6.67 4.49 -3.38
C PRO A 13 7.64 3.64 -2.56
N GLU A 14 8.94 3.90 -2.60
CA GLU A 14 9.90 3.11 -1.84
C GLU A 14 9.71 3.25 -0.35
N ARG A 15 9.64 4.48 0.14
CA ARG A 15 9.46 4.74 1.57
C ARG A 15 8.10 4.28 2.06
N THR A 16 7.07 4.60 1.31
CA THR A 16 5.71 4.22 1.70
C THR A 16 5.55 2.71 1.68
N GLY A 17 6.13 2.04 0.67
CA GLY A 17 6.10 0.60 0.58
C GLY A 17 6.81 -0.07 1.76
N ALA A 18 7.99 0.44 2.14
CA ALA A 18 8.73 -0.08 3.28
C ALA A 18 7.96 0.12 4.60
N TRP A 19 7.35 1.28 4.76
CA TRP A 19 6.54 1.58 5.93
C TRP A 19 5.35 0.63 6.03
N LEU A 20 4.65 0.41 4.92
CA LEU A 20 3.52 -0.53 4.88
C LEU A 20 3.96 -1.95 5.20
N ALA A 21 5.15 -2.34 4.72
CA ALA A 21 5.64 -3.70 4.92
C ALA A 21 6.01 -4.00 6.37
N GLY A 22 6.46 -3.00 7.13
CA GLY A 22 6.99 -3.28 8.47
C GLY A 22 6.54 -2.40 9.60
N GLU A 23 6.33 -1.12 9.37
CA GLU A 23 6.24 -0.15 10.45
C GLU A 23 4.94 0.63 10.51
N SER A 24 3.96 0.29 9.69
CA SER A 24 2.74 1.10 9.60
C SER A 24 1.93 1.07 10.90
N GLY A 25 1.91 -0.06 11.59
CA GLY A 25 1.09 -0.22 12.78
C GLY A 25 -0.40 -0.08 12.53
N LEU A 26 -0.82 -0.07 11.27
CA LEU A 26 -2.22 0.08 10.91
C LEU A 26 -3.02 -1.16 11.28
N PRO A 27 -4.27 -0.99 11.76
CA PRO A 27 -5.18 -2.12 11.89
C PRO A 27 -5.35 -2.82 10.54
N ALA A 28 -5.63 -4.13 10.57
CA ALA A 28 -5.75 -4.93 9.34
C ALA A 28 -6.75 -4.31 8.35
N TRP A 29 -7.84 -3.77 8.85
CA TRP A 29 -8.85 -3.12 8.02
C TRP A 29 -8.28 -1.91 7.27
N SER A 30 -7.61 -1.02 7.98
CA SER A 30 -7.01 0.18 7.39
C SER A 30 -5.89 -0.18 6.43
N PHE A 31 -5.11 -1.18 6.78
CA PHE A 31 -4.02 -1.66 5.93
C PHE A 31 -4.55 -2.13 4.57
N ARG A 32 -5.58 -2.99 4.59
CA ARG A 32 -6.17 -3.49 3.34
C ARG A 32 -6.81 -2.39 2.52
N MET A 33 -7.48 -1.44 3.15
CA MET A 33 -8.06 -0.30 2.43
C MET A 33 -7.00 0.56 1.77
N SER A 34 -5.87 0.75 2.45
CA SER A 34 -4.75 1.51 1.91
C SER A 34 -4.18 0.83 0.67
N LEU A 35 -3.97 -0.50 0.72
CA LEU A 35 -3.48 -1.25 -0.42
C LEU A 35 -4.46 -1.16 -1.60
N ARG A 36 -5.75 -1.27 -1.32
CA ARG A 36 -6.77 -1.17 -2.35
C ARG A 36 -6.75 0.19 -3.03
N LYS A 37 -6.61 1.26 -2.27
CA LYS A 37 -6.54 2.61 -2.84
C LYS A 37 -5.31 2.77 -3.73
N ILE A 38 -4.19 2.20 -3.34
CA ILE A 38 -2.98 2.22 -4.17
C ILE A 38 -3.23 1.49 -5.49
N LEU A 39 -3.86 0.30 -5.43
CA LEU A 39 -4.15 -0.48 -6.63
C LEU A 39 -5.12 0.22 -7.59
N GLU A 40 -6.02 1.03 -7.06
CA GLU A 40 -6.97 1.79 -7.87
C GLU A 40 -6.36 3.03 -8.51
N SER A 41 -5.18 3.45 -8.04
CA SER A 41 -4.53 4.66 -8.54
C SER A 41 -4.01 4.46 -9.95
N ARG A 42 -4.24 5.45 -10.83
CA ARG A 42 -3.72 5.42 -12.19
C ARG A 42 -2.21 5.64 -12.23
N ARG A 43 -1.64 6.17 -11.16
CA ARG A 43 -0.19 6.43 -11.06
C ARG A 43 0.60 5.18 -10.72
N THR A 44 -0.07 4.13 -10.26
CA THR A 44 0.59 2.90 -9.84
C THR A 44 1.02 2.10 -11.06
N THR A 45 2.31 1.80 -11.17
CA THR A 45 2.87 1.00 -12.26
C THR A 45 2.53 -0.47 -12.07
N PRO A 46 2.65 -1.31 -13.15
CA PRO A 46 2.43 -2.75 -13.01
C PRO A 46 3.35 -3.39 -11.97
N GLU A 47 4.60 -2.96 -11.89
CA GLU A 47 5.55 -3.48 -10.91
C GLU A 47 5.13 -3.12 -9.50
N GLN A 48 4.66 -1.89 -9.30
CA GLN A 48 4.16 -1.46 -8.01
C GLN A 48 2.91 -2.22 -7.61
N ARG A 49 2.02 -2.50 -8.56
CA ARG A 49 0.82 -3.30 -8.29
C ARG A 49 1.16 -4.69 -7.82
N ALA A 50 2.16 -5.31 -8.44
CA ALA A 50 2.63 -6.63 -8.03
C ALA A 50 3.16 -6.59 -6.60
N GLU A 51 3.93 -5.55 -6.26
CA GLU A 51 4.46 -5.38 -4.90
C GLU A 51 3.33 -5.20 -3.88
N ILE A 52 2.34 -4.39 -4.20
CA ILE A 52 1.22 -4.14 -3.30
C ILE A 52 0.39 -5.41 -3.08
N ARG A 53 0.16 -6.19 -4.14
CA ARG A 53 -0.54 -7.48 -4.02
C ARG A 53 0.23 -8.44 -3.14
N ARG A 54 1.55 -8.46 -3.26
CA ARG A 54 2.40 -9.30 -2.43
C ARG A 54 2.29 -8.90 -0.95
N LEU A 55 2.29 -7.60 -0.66
CA LEU A 55 2.10 -7.11 0.71
C LEU A 55 0.77 -7.56 1.27
N GLY A 56 -0.28 -7.51 0.48
CA GLY A 56 -1.60 -7.98 0.89
C GLY A 56 -1.60 -9.46 1.23
N THR A 57 -0.90 -10.27 0.43
CA THR A 57 -0.78 -11.71 0.67
C THR A 57 -0.02 -11.99 1.97
N LEU A 58 1.11 -11.29 2.19
CA LEU A 58 1.94 -11.50 3.37
C LEU A 58 1.23 -11.15 4.66
N HIS A 59 0.33 -10.18 4.62
CA HIS A 59 -0.39 -9.71 5.80
C HIS A 59 -1.83 -10.21 5.87
N HIS A 60 -2.17 -11.16 5.02
CA HIS A 60 -3.51 -11.77 5.05
C HIS A 60 -3.61 -12.72 6.25
N PRO A 61 -4.64 -12.60 7.06
CA PRO A 61 -4.85 -13.50 8.21
C PRO A 61 -5.09 -14.93 7.79
#